data_ed8f399734939e84872a69515ab45a19
#
_entry.id   ed8f399734939e84872a69515ab45a19
#
_cell.length_a   1.000
_cell.length_b   1.000
_cell.length_c   1.000
_cell.angle_alpha   90.00
_cell.angle_beta   90.00
_cell.angle_gamma   90.00
#
_symmetry.space_group_name_H-M   'P 1'
#
loop_
_entity.id
_entity.type
_entity.pdbx_description
1 polymer ?
#
loop_
_entity_poly.entity_id
_entity_poly.type
_entity_poly.pdbx_seq_one_letter_code
_entity_poly.pdbx_strand_id
1 'polypeptide(L)'
;SANAFIESTLAQLYKVKGKDSFMGGPAYYIKYGIGKNWYAILFAVLISVTFGLAYNSVQSNTIAAATFAEFGIPTTTTGIVLTILSLVIICGGIQRISRFSEIIVPIMAILYILLALFIIGINITKLPDVIVLIVSDAFDFSSAIGGGMGMAMLMGIKRGLFSNEAGEGSAPNVAATASVSHPVKQGLIQTLAVYTDTVIVCSCTAFIIIFSGIYNDGSTGIELTQNALQQEVGSIGSSFVAVAIFLFAFTSIVGNYYYGETNIQFITQRKWVLNVYRLAVGAMVMIGAVSQLDFVWALADITMGLMT
;
A
#
# COMPACT_ATOMS: atom_id res chain seq x y z
N SER A 1 -0.40 13.36 7.19
CA SER A 1 -1.81 13.84 7.16
C SER A 1 -1.94 15.20 6.48
N ALA A 2 -1.13 16.22 6.82
CA ALA A 2 -1.17 17.52 6.16
C ALA A 2 -0.95 17.41 4.63
N ASN A 3 0.05 16.64 4.20
CA ASN A 3 0.30 16.39 2.79
C ASN A 3 -0.91 15.76 2.09
N ALA A 4 -1.47 14.70 2.67
CA ALA A 4 -2.65 14.03 2.10
C ALA A 4 -3.86 14.98 1.95
N PHE A 5 -4.06 15.88 2.92
CA PHE A 5 -5.07 16.92 2.85
C PHE A 5 -4.84 17.88 1.68
N ILE A 6 -3.62 18.41 1.57
CA ILE A 6 -3.26 19.38 0.54
C ILE A 6 -3.35 18.75 -0.85
N GLU A 7 -2.71 17.59 -1.04
CA GLU A 7 -2.69 16.89 -2.32
C GLU A 7 -4.07 16.54 -2.84
N SER A 8 -4.94 16.00 -1.97
CA SER A 8 -6.30 15.61 -2.36
C SER A 8 -7.21 16.81 -2.62
N THR A 9 -7.01 17.90 -1.87
CA THR A 9 -7.72 19.17 -2.14
C THR A 9 -7.30 19.76 -3.48
N LEU A 10 -5.98 19.79 -3.78
CA LEU A 10 -5.46 20.25 -5.06
C LEU A 10 -5.94 19.35 -6.22
N ALA A 11 -5.97 18.05 -6.03
CA ALA A 11 -6.47 17.13 -7.04
C ALA A 11 -7.94 17.40 -7.40
N GLN A 12 -8.77 17.76 -6.43
CA GLN A 12 -10.16 18.14 -6.66
C GLN A 12 -10.29 19.51 -7.35
N LEU A 13 -9.39 20.46 -7.06
CA LEU A 13 -9.40 21.81 -7.67
C LEU A 13 -8.99 21.76 -9.16
N TYR A 14 -8.01 20.96 -9.49
CA TYR A 14 -7.41 20.90 -10.84
C TYR A 14 -7.84 19.68 -11.65
N LYS A 15 -8.88 18.94 -11.21
CA LYS A 15 -9.38 17.80 -11.96
C LYS A 15 -10.02 18.21 -13.27
N VAL A 16 -9.91 17.35 -14.26
CA VAL A 16 -10.50 17.50 -15.58
C VAL A 16 -11.56 16.43 -15.82
N LYS A 17 -12.52 16.69 -16.67
CA LYS A 17 -13.53 15.71 -17.05
C LYS A 17 -12.91 14.70 -18.02
N GLY A 18 -12.81 13.45 -17.62
CA GLY A 18 -12.45 12.31 -18.47
C GLY A 18 -13.64 11.72 -19.21
N LYS A 19 -13.45 10.56 -19.83
CA LYS A 19 -14.54 9.83 -20.54
C LYS A 19 -15.54 9.23 -19.56
N ASP A 20 -15.03 8.51 -18.55
CA ASP A 20 -15.86 7.71 -17.65
C ASP A 20 -15.92 8.30 -16.23
N SER A 21 -14.97 9.15 -15.85
CA SER A 21 -14.87 9.80 -14.55
C SER A 21 -14.05 11.07 -14.63
N PHE A 22 -13.93 11.79 -13.51
CA PHE A 22 -12.94 12.85 -13.40
C PHE A 22 -11.53 12.25 -13.32
N MET A 23 -10.54 12.98 -13.85
CA MET A 23 -9.12 12.67 -13.82
C MET A 23 -8.38 13.83 -13.19
N GLY A 24 -7.38 13.54 -12.36
CA GLY A 24 -6.58 14.55 -11.65
C GLY A 24 -5.38 13.90 -10.98
N GLY A 25 -4.77 14.64 -10.08
CA GLY A 25 -3.56 14.22 -9.37
C GLY A 25 -2.39 15.16 -9.63
N PRO A 26 -1.17 14.81 -9.17
CA PRO A 26 -0.04 15.72 -9.22
C PRO A 26 0.31 16.24 -10.62
N ALA A 27 0.29 15.39 -11.64
CA ALA A 27 0.58 15.83 -13.00
C ALA A 27 -0.38 16.96 -13.46
N TYR A 28 -1.64 16.90 -13.05
CA TYR A 28 -2.63 17.90 -13.41
C TYR A 28 -2.44 19.22 -12.66
N TYR A 29 -2.25 19.19 -11.32
CA TYR A 29 -2.06 20.45 -10.59
C TYR A 29 -0.67 21.06 -10.80
N ILE A 30 0.36 20.27 -11.13
CA ILE A 30 1.65 20.81 -11.59
C ILE A 30 1.48 21.54 -12.92
N LYS A 31 0.76 20.92 -13.88
CA LYS A 31 0.53 21.53 -15.19
C LYS A 31 -0.30 22.81 -15.11
N TYR A 32 -1.44 22.76 -14.41
CA TYR A 32 -2.41 23.84 -14.42
C TYR A 32 -2.20 24.85 -13.29
N GLY A 33 -1.61 24.45 -12.17
CA GLY A 33 -1.31 25.33 -11.03
C GLY A 33 0.05 26.00 -11.14
N ILE A 34 1.11 25.22 -11.45
CA ILE A 34 2.48 25.75 -11.56
C ILE A 34 2.81 26.19 -13.00
N GLY A 35 2.11 25.65 -14.00
CA GLY A 35 2.34 25.95 -15.41
C GLY A 35 3.58 25.27 -16.03
N LYS A 36 4.20 24.28 -15.35
CA LYS A 36 5.42 23.59 -15.80
C LYS A 36 5.09 22.21 -16.39
N ASN A 37 4.83 22.17 -17.70
CA ASN A 37 4.42 20.92 -18.36
C ASN A 37 5.52 19.83 -18.34
N TRP A 38 6.81 20.20 -18.45
CA TRP A 38 7.90 19.22 -18.40
C TRP A 38 7.96 18.49 -17.04
N TYR A 39 7.74 19.24 -15.96
CA TYR A 39 7.75 18.69 -14.60
C TYR A 39 6.52 17.79 -14.36
N ALA A 40 5.36 18.17 -14.89
CA ALA A 40 4.17 17.32 -14.86
C ALA A 40 4.38 15.99 -15.59
N ILE A 41 5.04 16.00 -16.75
CA ILE A 41 5.37 14.79 -17.51
C ILE A 41 6.39 13.92 -16.74
N LEU A 42 7.43 14.54 -16.18
CA LEU A 42 8.42 13.82 -15.37
C LEU A 42 7.74 13.09 -14.21
N PHE A 43 6.90 13.81 -13.45
CA PHE A 43 6.15 13.21 -12.34
C PHE A 43 5.23 12.07 -12.83
N ALA A 44 4.52 12.26 -13.94
CA ALA A 44 3.64 11.25 -14.52
C ALA A 44 4.39 9.96 -14.91
N VAL A 45 5.62 10.07 -15.40
CA VAL A 45 6.48 8.90 -15.70
C VAL A 45 6.92 8.23 -14.41
N LEU A 46 7.42 9.00 -13.43
CA LEU A 46 7.90 8.47 -12.16
C LEU A 46 6.81 7.69 -11.41
N ILE A 47 5.61 8.27 -11.25
CA ILE A 47 4.51 7.60 -10.56
C ILE A 47 4.05 6.33 -11.31
N SER A 48 4.06 6.35 -12.66
CA SER A 48 3.70 5.17 -13.45
C SER A 48 4.69 4.02 -13.26
N VAL A 49 5.98 4.33 -13.13
CA VAL A 49 7.04 3.34 -12.85
C VAL A 49 6.96 2.85 -11.40
N THR A 50 6.88 3.77 -10.45
CA THR A 50 6.88 3.44 -9.01
C THR A 50 5.68 2.58 -8.63
N PHE A 51 4.46 3.07 -8.86
CA PHE A 51 3.26 2.35 -8.45
C PHE A 51 2.92 1.19 -9.41
N GLY A 52 2.92 1.43 -10.71
CA GLY A 52 2.52 0.42 -11.67
C GLY A 52 3.50 -0.74 -11.80
N LEU A 53 4.78 -0.54 -11.54
CA LEU A 53 5.79 -1.59 -11.67
C LEU A 53 6.38 -1.99 -10.32
N ALA A 54 7.10 -1.08 -9.63
CA ALA A 54 7.85 -1.42 -8.43
C ALA A 54 6.94 -1.83 -7.26
N TYR A 55 5.94 -1.03 -6.90
CA TYR A 55 5.04 -1.35 -5.78
C TYR A 55 4.19 -2.58 -6.07
N ASN A 56 3.77 -2.80 -7.31
CA ASN A 56 3.08 -4.01 -7.69
C ASN A 56 3.93 -5.27 -7.54
N SER A 57 5.25 -5.19 -7.74
CA SER A 57 6.15 -6.31 -7.47
C SER A 57 6.23 -6.63 -5.97
N VAL A 58 6.22 -5.63 -5.09
CA VAL A 58 6.17 -5.84 -3.62
C VAL A 58 4.88 -6.54 -3.21
N GLN A 59 3.73 -6.05 -3.70
CA GLN A 59 2.44 -6.63 -3.35
C GLN A 59 2.32 -8.08 -3.80
N SER A 60 2.73 -8.40 -5.04
CA SER A 60 2.69 -9.77 -5.56
C SER A 60 3.67 -10.70 -4.84
N ASN A 61 4.85 -10.20 -4.46
CA ASN A 61 5.82 -10.93 -3.64
C ASN A 61 5.22 -11.31 -2.28
N THR A 62 4.61 -10.34 -1.60
CA THR A 62 3.99 -10.54 -0.29
C THR A 62 2.87 -11.60 -0.35
N ILE A 63 2.00 -11.54 -1.38
CA ILE A 63 0.96 -12.56 -1.57
C ILE A 63 1.58 -13.93 -1.82
N ALA A 64 2.60 -14.00 -2.69
CA ALA A 64 3.24 -15.26 -3.03
C ALA A 64 3.94 -15.89 -1.82
N ALA A 65 4.63 -15.08 -1.01
CA ALA A 65 5.25 -15.55 0.23
C ALA A 65 4.21 -16.05 1.23
N ALA A 66 3.12 -15.30 1.46
CA ALA A 66 2.06 -15.68 2.39
C ALA A 66 1.35 -16.97 1.98
N THR A 67 1.05 -17.14 0.69
CA THR A 67 0.38 -18.36 0.17
C THR A 67 1.31 -19.57 0.16
N PHE A 68 2.60 -19.37 -0.05
CA PHE A 68 3.59 -20.43 0.05
C PHE A 68 3.77 -20.90 1.50
N ALA A 69 3.92 -19.97 2.44
CA ALA A 69 4.10 -20.28 3.85
C ALA A 69 2.90 -21.05 4.45
N GLU A 70 1.67 -20.63 4.11
CA GLU A 70 0.46 -21.20 4.71
C GLU A 70 -0.04 -22.46 3.98
N PHE A 71 -0.07 -22.42 2.64
CA PHE A 71 -0.73 -23.46 1.84
C PHE A 71 0.25 -24.31 1.02
N GLY A 72 1.55 -24.01 1.07
CA GLY A 72 2.56 -24.71 0.26
C GLY A 72 2.41 -24.47 -1.25
N ILE A 73 1.65 -23.45 -1.68
CA ILE A 73 1.43 -23.16 -3.10
C ILE A 73 2.69 -22.53 -3.68
N PRO A 74 3.29 -23.10 -4.76
CA PRO A 74 4.48 -22.53 -5.36
C PRO A 74 4.28 -21.07 -5.77
N THR A 75 5.28 -20.22 -5.50
CA THR A 75 5.24 -18.76 -5.82
C THR A 75 4.97 -18.50 -7.30
N THR A 76 5.48 -19.38 -8.18
CA THR A 76 5.21 -19.31 -9.63
C THR A 76 3.73 -19.49 -9.95
N THR A 77 3.06 -20.45 -9.29
CA THR A 77 1.61 -20.69 -9.47
C THR A 77 0.81 -19.49 -9.00
N THR A 78 1.13 -18.98 -7.80
CA THR A 78 0.51 -17.76 -7.27
C THR A 78 0.73 -16.58 -8.22
N GLY A 79 1.95 -16.39 -8.74
CA GLY A 79 2.27 -15.34 -9.70
C GLY A 79 1.45 -15.40 -10.99
N ILE A 80 1.25 -16.60 -11.56
CA ILE A 80 0.42 -16.79 -12.76
C ILE A 80 -1.04 -16.42 -12.44
N VAL A 81 -1.59 -16.93 -11.35
CA VAL A 81 -2.97 -16.64 -10.94
C VAL A 81 -3.17 -15.14 -10.71
N LEU A 82 -2.26 -14.49 -9.96
CA LEU A 82 -2.31 -13.06 -9.71
C LEU A 82 -2.24 -12.24 -11.00
N THR A 83 -1.36 -12.62 -11.91
CA THR A 83 -1.21 -11.92 -13.21
C THR A 83 -2.51 -11.99 -14.01
N ILE A 84 -3.11 -13.18 -14.11
CA ILE A 84 -4.38 -13.36 -14.85
C ILE A 84 -5.50 -12.56 -14.17
N LEU A 85 -5.67 -12.69 -12.86
CA LEU A 85 -6.72 -11.97 -12.12
C LEU A 85 -6.55 -10.45 -12.23
N SER A 86 -5.32 -9.95 -12.09
CA SER A 86 -5.02 -8.52 -12.23
C SER A 86 -5.38 -8.03 -13.62
N LEU A 87 -4.96 -8.72 -14.69
CA LEU A 87 -5.27 -8.32 -16.06
C LEU A 87 -6.77 -8.36 -16.34
N VAL A 88 -7.51 -9.33 -15.83
CA VAL A 88 -8.99 -9.40 -15.99
C VAL A 88 -9.69 -8.19 -15.35
N ILE A 89 -9.27 -7.78 -14.16
CA ILE A 89 -9.86 -6.61 -13.48
C ILE A 89 -9.43 -5.31 -14.15
N ILE A 90 -8.15 -5.16 -14.43
CA ILE A 90 -7.54 -3.98 -15.06
C ILE A 90 -8.17 -3.69 -16.43
N CYS A 91 -8.42 -4.71 -17.24
CA CYS A 91 -9.09 -4.55 -18.54
C CYS A 91 -10.57 -4.10 -18.41
N GLY A 92 -11.16 -4.22 -17.23
CA GLY A 92 -12.52 -3.76 -16.93
C GLY A 92 -12.66 -2.27 -16.63
N GLY A 93 -11.55 -1.54 -16.51
CA GLY A 93 -11.52 -0.09 -16.27
C GLY A 93 -11.82 0.32 -14.81
N ILE A 94 -11.75 1.64 -14.56
CA ILE A 94 -11.86 2.23 -13.22
C ILE A 94 -13.14 1.85 -12.45
N GLN A 95 -14.26 1.73 -13.12
CA GLN A 95 -15.54 1.40 -12.47
C GLN A 95 -15.52 -0.01 -11.86
N ARG A 96 -14.87 -0.98 -12.51
CA ARG A 96 -14.71 -2.34 -11.97
C ARG A 96 -13.75 -2.35 -10.81
N ILE A 97 -12.64 -1.62 -10.93
CA ILE A 97 -11.62 -1.45 -9.88
C ILE A 97 -12.27 -0.86 -8.62
N SER A 98 -12.96 0.27 -8.76
CA SER A 98 -13.62 0.96 -7.65
C SER A 98 -14.64 0.07 -6.95
N ARG A 99 -15.54 -0.57 -7.69
CA ARG A 99 -16.59 -1.44 -7.11
C ARG A 99 -16.00 -2.64 -6.37
N PHE A 100 -14.92 -3.23 -6.89
CA PHE A 100 -14.23 -4.34 -6.24
C PHE A 100 -13.62 -3.90 -4.90
N SER A 101 -12.87 -2.80 -4.90
CA SER A 101 -12.20 -2.27 -3.71
C SER A 101 -13.21 -1.75 -2.67
N GLU A 102 -14.28 -1.08 -3.10
CA GLU A 102 -15.31 -0.53 -2.22
C GLU A 102 -15.99 -1.60 -1.34
N ILE A 103 -16.14 -2.81 -1.84
CA ILE A 103 -16.77 -3.91 -1.10
C ILE A 103 -15.75 -4.66 -0.25
N ILE A 104 -14.62 -5.03 -0.83
CA ILE A 104 -13.67 -5.94 -0.18
C ILE A 104 -12.88 -5.24 0.94
N VAL A 105 -12.37 -4.04 0.69
CA VAL A 105 -11.47 -3.38 1.64
C VAL A 105 -12.13 -3.11 3.01
N PRO A 106 -13.35 -2.55 3.10
CA PRO A 106 -13.97 -2.33 4.41
C PRO A 106 -14.24 -3.62 5.18
N ILE A 107 -14.70 -4.68 4.49
CA ILE A 107 -14.97 -5.97 5.12
C ILE A 107 -13.70 -6.54 5.74
N MET A 108 -12.62 -6.58 4.96
CA MET A 108 -11.34 -7.12 5.43
C MET A 108 -10.72 -6.28 6.54
N ALA A 109 -10.79 -4.94 6.44
CA ALA A 109 -10.28 -4.04 7.47
C ALA A 109 -11.03 -4.25 8.81
N ILE A 110 -12.36 -4.36 8.77
CA ILE A 110 -13.17 -4.61 9.96
C ILE A 110 -12.81 -5.97 10.57
N LEU A 111 -12.73 -7.04 9.77
CA LEU A 111 -12.39 -8.37 10.25
C LEU A 111 -10.98 -8.40 10.87
N TYR A 112 -10.02 -7.73 10.24
CA TYR A 112 -8.65 -7.63 10.76
C TYR A 112 -8.57 -6.87 12.08
N ILE A 113 -9.28 -5.75 12.19
CA ILE A 113 -9.35 -4.95 13.42
C ILE A 113 -10.04 -5.77 14.54
N LEU A 114 -11.13 -6.49 14.23
CA LEU A 114 -11.81 -7.33 15.20
C LEU A 114 -10.91 -8.45 15.71
N LEU A 115 -10.13 -9.10 14.83
CA LEU A 115 -9.15 -10.09 15.23
C LEU A 115 -8.07 -9.49 16.15
N ALA A 116 -7.55 -8.32 15.80
CA ALA A 116 -6.55 -7.63 16.63
C ALA A 116 -7.13 -7.26 18.00
N LEU A 117 -8.35 -6.73 18.05
CA LEU A 117 -9.04 -6.41 19.32
C LEU A 117 -9.30 -7.67 20.17
N PHE A 118 -9.61 -8.80 19.53
CA PHE A 118 -9.72 -10.08 20.22
C PHE A 118 -8.39 -10.49 20.85
N ILE A 119 -7.27 -10.40 20.11
CA ILE A 119 -5.93 -10.71 20.63
C ILE A 119 -5.53 -9.76 21.76
N ILE A 120 -5.80 -8.47 21.64
CA ILE A 120 -5.60 -7.49 22.71
C ILE A 120 -6.43 -7.87 23.93
N GLY A 121 -7.68 -8.29 23.73
CA GLY A 121 -8.60 -8.69 24.82
C GLY A 121 -8.09 -9.89 25.63
N ILE A 122 -7.58 -10.92 24.96
CA ILE A 122 -7.02 -12.11 25.65
C ILE A 122 -5.67 -11.82 26.30
N ASN A 123 -4.93 -10.83 25.84
CA ASN A 123 -3.64 -10.38 26.38
C ASN A 123 -3.74 -9.07 27.16
N ILE A 124 -4.94 -8.71 27.66
CA ILE A 124 -5.19 -7.40 28.30
C ILE A 124 -4.26 -7.12 29.49
N THR A 125 -3.86 -8.17 30.21
CA THR A 125 -2.94 -8.06 31.34
C THR A 125 -1.52 -7.69 30.93
N LYS A 126 -1.10 -8.06 29.70
CA LYS A 126 0.23 -7.70 29.15
C LYS A 126 0.22 -6.33 28.46
N LEU A 127 -0.95 -5.75 28.20
CA LEU A 127 -1.07 -4.49 27.45
C LEU A 127 -0.27 -3.32 28.08
N PRO A 128 -0.29 -3.10 29.41
CA PRO A 128 0.53 -2.05 30.02
C PRO A 128 2.03 -2.25 29.75
N ASP A 129 2.53 -3.48 29.88
CA ASP A 129 3.95 -3.80 29.66
C ASP A 129 4.37 -3.56 28.21
N VAL A 130 3.52 -3.93 27.26
CA VAL A 130 3.75 -3.69 25.82
C VAL A 130 3.77 -2.19 25.51
N ILE A 131 2.88 -1.40 26.11
CA ILE A 131 2.89 0.06 25.91
C ILE A 131 4.17 0.66 26.52
N VAL A 132 4.56 0.24 27.73
CA VAL A 132 5.81 0.67 28.35
C VAL A 132 7.01 0.28 27.50
N LEU A 133 7.06 -0.95 26.95
CA LEU A 133 8.12 -1.40 26.04
C LEU A 133 8.21 -0.48 24.81
N ILE A 134 7.09 -0.25 24.12
CA ILE A 134 7.07 0.62 22.92
C ILE A 134 7.57 2.03 23.24
N VAL A 135 7.12 2.61 24.36
CA VAL A 135 7.50 3.98 24.75
C VAL A 135 8.96 4.02 25.21
N SER A 136 9.41 3.06 26.05
CA SER A 136 10.78 3.02 26.52
C SER A 136 11.78 2.86 25.38
N ASP A 137 11.52 1.94 24.45
CA ASP A 137 12.40 1.69 23.32
C ASP A 137 12.43 2.87 22.33
N ALA A 138 11.31 3.58 22.18
CA ALA A 138 11.25 4.78 21.35
C ALA A 138 12.12 5.93 21.89
N PHE A 139 12.35 5.98 23.21
CA PHE A 139 13.16 7.00 23.89
C PHE A 139 14.47 6.46 24.48
N ASP A 140 14.84 5.21 24.18
CA ASP A 140 16.11 4.63 24.65
C ASP A 140 17.29 5.18 23.82
N PHE A 141 17.95 6.21 24.38
CA PHE A 141 19.14 6.82 23.79
C PHE A 141 20.40 5.94 23.89
N SER A 142 20.37 4.82 24.61
CA SER A 142 21.54 3.90 24.68
C SER A 142 21.82 3.22 23.35
N SER A 143 20.80 2.90 22.58
CA SER A 143 20.89 2.40 21.20
C SER A 143 21.38 3.45 20.19
N ALA A 144 21.33 4.74 20.54
CA ALA A 144 21.81 5.83 19.68
C ALA A 144 23.33 5.80 19.47
N ILE A 145 24.09 5.31 20.46
CA ILE A 145 25.55 5.25 20.43
C ILE A 145 26.05 4.18 19.44
N GLY A 146 25.22 3.17 19.12
CA GLY A 146 25.56 2.08 18.17
C GLY A 146 24.97 2.21 16.76
N GLY A 147 24.34 3.34 16.40
CA GLY A 147 23.67 3.52 15.09
C GLY A 147 22.31 2.82 14.98
N GLY A 148 21.86 2.07 15.98
CA GLY A 148 20.61 1.31 15.96
C GLY A 148 19.36 2.19 15.95
N MET A 149 19.33 3.28 16.71
CA MET A 149 18.18 4.20 16.76
C MET A 149 17.96 4.92 15.42
N GLY A 150 19.05 5.35 14.76
CA GLY A 150 18.96 5.96 13.42
C GLY A 150 18.38 5.01 12.39
N MET A 151 18.75 3.73 12.44
CA MET A 151 18.22 2.70 11.56
C MET A 151 16.75 2.41 11.85
N ALA A 152 16.36 2.24 13.11
CA ALA A 152 14.97 2.00 13.51
C ALA A 152 14.07 3.18 13.10
N MET A 153 14.50 4.42 13.34
CA MET A 153 13.78 5.63 12.92
C MET A 153 13.66 5.70 11.39
N LEU A 154 14.75 5.44 10.66
CA LEU A 154 14.76 5.42 9.20
C LEU A 154 13.77 4.37 8.65
N MET A 155 13.81 3.16 9.19
CA MET A 155 12.90 2.09 8.76
C MET A 155 11.45 2.41 9.11
N GLY A 156 11.18 2.96 10.28
CA GLY A 156 9.84 3.40 10.68
C GLY A 156 9.27 4.47 9.74
N ILE A 157 10.07 5.47 9.39
CA ILE A 157 9.67 6.52 8.45
C ILE A 157 9.41 5.92 7.05
N LYS A 158 10.35 5.13 6.52
CA LYS A 158 10.21 4.50 5.19
C LYS A 158 8.95 3.63 5.10
N ARG A 159 8.76 2.73 6.08
CA ARG A 159 7.61 1.81 6.04
C ARG A 159 6.28 2.53 6.33
N GLY A 160 6.29 3.55 7.19
CA GLY A 160 5.11 4.39 7.43
C GLY A 160 4.69 5.19 6.21
N LEU A 161 5.62 5.79 5.47
CA LEU A 161 5.33 6.48 4.20
C LEU A 161 4.79 5.50 3.16
N PHE A 162 5.42 4.34 3.00
CA PHE A 162 4.96 3.30 2.10
C PHE A 162 3.52 2.84 2.40
N SER A 163 3.13 2.73 3.68
CA SER A 163 1.80 2.28 4.08
C SER A 163 0.71 3.32 3.76
N ASN A 164 0.91 4.58 4.14
CA ASN A 164 -0.12 5.62 4.04
C ASN A 164 -0.03 6.49 2.78
N GLU A 165 1.07 6.37 2.01
CA GLU A 165 1.33 7.07 0.74
C GLU A 165 1.18 8.61 0.81
N ALA A 166 1.23 9.19 2.02
CA ALA A 166 0.96 10.61 2.23
C ALA A 166 2.17 11.48 1.82
N GLY A 167 2.05 12.18 0.72
CA GLY A 167 3.11 12.99 0.13
C GLY A 167 3.75 12.37 -1.11
N GLU A 168 3.36 11.13 -1.46
CA GLU A 168 3.85 10.45 -2.65
C GLU A 168 3.07 10.80 -3.93
N GLY A 169 1.94 11.51 -3.78
CA GLY A 169 1.13 11.93 -4.92
C GLY A 169 0.30 10.82 -5.57
N SER A 170 0.16 9.65 -4.95
CA SER A 170 -0.62 8.51 -5.43
C SER A 170 -2.12 8.70 -5.17
N ALA A 171 -2.49 8.86 -3.89
CA ALA A 171 -3.86 9.03 -3.43
C ALA A 171 -4.63 10.16 -4.16
N PRO A 172 -4.03 11.30 -4.52
CA PRO A 172 -4.67 12.36 -5.30
C PRO A 172 -5.25 11.91 -6.64
N ASN A 173 -4.68 10.88 -7.29
CA ASN A 173 -5.20 10.37 -8.57
C ASN A 173 -6.59 9.76 -8.43
N VAL A 174 -6.84 9.02 -7.34
CA VAL A 174 -8.17 8.48 -7.03
C VAL A 174 -9.05 9.54 -6.38
N ALA A 175 -8.51 10.37 -5.49
CA ALA A 175 -9.25 11.45 -4.85
C ALA A 175 -9.90 12.40 -5.86
N ALA A 176 -9.28 12.62 -7.02
CA ALA A 176 -9.84 13.44 -8.10
C ALA A 176 -11.12 12.85 -8.71
N THR A 177 -11.30 11.53 -8.70
CA THR A 177 -12.47 10.87 -9.30
C THR A 177 -13.75 11.13 -8.53
N ALA A 178 -13.64 11.45 -7.25
CA ALA A 178 -14.78 11.64 -6.36
C ALA A 178 -15.59 12.90 -6.75
N SER A 179 -16.91 12.77 -6.69
CA SER A 179 -17.84 13.90 -6.84
C SER A 179 -18.21 14.43 -5.46
N VAL A 180 -17.60 15.52 -5.06
CA VAL A 180 -17.81 16.15 -3.75
C VAL A 180 -18.31 17.59 -3.92
N SER A 181 -19.08 18.08 -2.94
CA SER A 181 -19.64 19.43 -2.97
C SER A 181 -18.58 20.53 -2.74
N HIS A 182 -17.43 20.17 -2.15
CA HIS A 182 -16.31 21.09 -1.91
C HIS A 182 -15.00 20.33 -1.88
N PRO A 183 -13.91 20.81 -2.52
CA PRO A 183 -12.60 20.14 -2.57
C PRO A 183 -12.03 19.74 -1.21
N VAL A 184 -12.19 20.60 -0.19
CA VAL A 184 -11.72 20.37 1.18
C VAL A 184 -12.31 19.12 1.81
N LYS A 185 -13.53 18.70 1.45
CA LYS A 185 -14.13 17.46 1.96
C LYS A 185 -13.29 16.25 1.59
N GLN A 186 -12.79 16.20 0.37
CA GLN A 186 -11.93 15.11 -0.07
C GLN A 186 -10.57 15.14 0.65
N GLY A 187 -10.02 16.33 0.91
CA GLY A 187 -8.82 16.49 1.72
C GLY A 187 -9.01 15.95 3.15
N LEU A 188 -10.14 16.26 3.79
CA LEU A 188 -10.46 15.76 5.14
C LEU A 188 -10.65 14.22 5.16
N ILE A 189 -11.34 13.67 4.15
CA ILE A 189 -11.51 12.21 4.02
C ILE A 189 -10.16 11.52 3.90
N GLN A 190 -9.26 12.06 3.06
CA GLN A 190 -7.94 11.47 2.88
C GLN A 190 -7.06 11.60 4.14
N THR A 191 -7.18 12.71 4.87
CA THR A 191 -6.54 12.85 6.19
C THR A 191 -7.01 11.76 7.16
N LEU A 192 -8.32 11.54 7.23
CA LEU A 192 -8.89 10.48 8.07
C LEU A 192 -8.39 9.09 7.64
N ALA A 193 -8.28 8.84 6.33
CA ALA A 193 -7.75 7.58 5.81
C ALA A 193 -6.31 7.31 6.27
N VAL A 194 -5.43 8.33 6.23
CA VAL A 194 -4.04 8.24 6.74
C VAL A 194 -4.01 7.90 8.23
N TYR A 195 -4.86 8.54 9.05
CA TYR A 195 -4.95 8.21 10.47
C TYR A 195 -5.47 6.78 10.71
N THR A 196 -6.47 6.36 9.95
CA THR A 196 -7.04 5.01 10.07
C THR A 196 -5.98 3.96 9.71
N ASP A 197 -5.26 4.15 8.62
CA ASP A 197 -4.19 3.24 8.21
C ASP A 197 -3.09 3.18 9.29
N THR A 198 -2.48 4.30 9.61
CA THR A 198 -1.25 4.34 10.40
C THR A 198 -1.52 4.12 11.90
N VAL A 199 -2.56 4.76 12.46
CA VAL A 199 -2.81 4.68 13.91
C VAL A 199 -3.65 3.46 14.28
N ILE A 200 -4.56 3.01 13.42
CA ILE A 200 -5.42 1.86 13.74
C ILE A 200 -4.84 0.57 13.15
N VAL A 201 -4.74 0.47 11.82
CA VAL A 201 -4.39 -0.79 11.16
C VAL A 201 -2.94 -1.21 11.43
N CYS A 202 -1.98 -0.30 11.29
CA CYS A 202 -0.58 -0.62 11.57
C CYS A 202 -0.35 -0.92 13.05
N SER A 203 -1.04 -0.24 13.98
CA SER A 203 -0.94 -0.54 15.41
C SER A 203 -1.54 -1.92 15.74
N CYS A 204 -2.61 -2.34 15.08
CA CYS A 204 -3.14 -3.70 15.22
C CYS A 204 -2.06 -4.74 14.92
N THR A 205 -1.36 -4.60 13.81
CA THR A 205 -0.27 -5.52 13.43
C THR A 205 0.87 -5.49 14.42
N ALA A 206 1.27 -4.29 14.87
CA ALA A 206 2.34 -4.14 15.87
C ALA A 206 1.99 -4.84 17.19
N PHE A 207 0.78 -4.65 17.71
CA PHE A 207 0.32 -5.33 18.92
C PHE A 207 0.30 -6.84 18.77
N ILE A 208 -0.22 -7.38 17.65
CA ILE A 208 -0.22 -8.82 17.38
C ILE A 208 1.19 -9.39 17.46
N ILE A 209 2.16 -8.74 16.79
CA ILE A 209 3.56 -9.20 16.77
C ILE A 209 4.20 -9.10 18.17
N ILE A 210 4.01 -8.00 18.89
CA ILE A 210 4.63 -7.80 20.21
C ILE A 210 4.04 -8.74 21.26
N PHE A 211 2.72 -8.98 21.27
CA PHE A 211 2.10 -9.92 22.21
C PHE A 211 2.58 -11.34 22.00
N SER A 212 2.84 -11.76 20.74
CA SER A 212 3.36 -13.09 20.45
C SER A 212 4.79 -13.34 20.99
N GLY A 213 5.58 -12.27 21.14
CA GLY A 213 6.96 -12.35 21.65
C GLY A 213 7.98 -12.93 20.64
N ILE A 214 7.58 -13.24 19.40
CA ILE A 214 8.45 -13.89 18.40
C ILE A 214 9.18 -12.92 17.49
N TYR A 215 9.14 -11.61 17.74
CA TYR A 215 9.77 -10.58 16.91
C TYR A 215 11.30 -10.69 16.79
N ASN A 216 11.94 -11.62 17.53
CA ASN A 216 13.37 -11.91 17.50
C ASN A 216 13.71 -13.29 16.90
N ASP A 217 12.77 -14.00 16.28
CA ASP A 217 12.97 -15.36 15.73
C ASP A 217 13.69 -15.39 14.38
N GLY A 218 13.95 -14.21 13.79
CA GLY A 218 14.60 -14.04 12.49
C GLY A 218 13.64 -14.03 11.31
N SER A 219 12.34 -14.29 11.51
CA SER A 219 11.34 -14.12 10.45
C SER A 219 11.08 -12.64 10.15
N THR A 220 10.71 -12.32 8.91
CA THR A 220 10.52 -10.94 8.45
C THR A 220 9.29 -10.80 7.58
N GLY A 221 8.79 -9.56 7.46
CA GLY A 221 7.66 -9.24 6.58
C GLY A 221 6.38 -9.98 6.97
N ILE A 222 5.70 -10.55 5.99
CA ILE A 222 4.41 -11.22 6.21
C ILE A 222 4.54 -12.52 7.01
N GLU A 223 5.65 -13.22 6.87
CA GLU A 223 5.93 -14.46 7.60
C GLU A 223 5.92 -14.22 9.12
N LEU A 224 6.54 -13.11 9.59
CA LEU A 224 6.50 -12.73 11.00
C LEU A 224 5.05 -12.52 11.49
N THR A 225 4.21 -11.88 10.72
CA THR A 225 2.80 -11.67 11.08
C THR A 225 2.02 -12.98 11.11
N GLN A 226 2.27 -13.89 10.17
CA GLN A 226 1.65 -15.22 10.14
C GLN A 226 2.05 -16.06 11.35
N ASN A 227 3.35 -16.09 11.68
CA ASN A 227 3.88 -16.79 12.84
C ASN A 227 3.31 -16.22 14.14
N ALA A 228 3.23 -14.89 14.26
CA ALA A 228 2.63 -14.22 15.42
C ALA A 228 1.17 -14.61 15.61
N LEU A 229 0.37 -14.62 14.56
CA LEU A 229 -1.03 -15.04 14.62
C LEU A 229 -1.20 -16.52 14.87
N GLN A 230 -0.31 -17.34 14.32
CA GLN A 230 -0.31 -18.78 14.61
C GLN A 230 -0.07 -19.06 16.09
N GLN A 231 0.80 -18.28 16.73
CA GLN A 231 1.08 -18.41 18.15
C GLN A 231 -0.09 -17.94 19.02
N GLU A 232 -0.74 -16.83 18.67
CA GLU A 232 -1.80 -16.22 19.48
C GLU A 232 -3.17 -16.93 19.33
N VAL A 233 -3.53 -17.35 18.12
CA VAL A 233 -4.87 -17.90 17.80
C VAL A 233 -4.82 -19.22 17.01
N GLY A 234 -3.64 -19.82 16.85
CA GLY A 234 -3.44 -21.07 16.15
C GLY A 234 -3.52 -20.97 14.62
N SER A 235 -3.62 -22.10 13.94
CA SER A 235 -3.62 -22.20 12.48
C SER A 235 -4.74 -21.39 11.79
N ILE A 236 -5.85 -21.16 12.47
CA ILE A 236 -6.95 -20.33 11.94
C ILE A 236 -6.48 -18.89 11.75
N GLY A 237 -5.61 -18.37 12.64
CA GLY A 237 -5.06 -17.03 12.54
C GLY A 237 -4.13 -16.85 11.36
N SER A 238 -3.20 -17.80 11.14
CA SER A 238 -2.28 -17.75 10.01
C SER A 238 -3.01 -17.88 8.67
N SER A 239 -3.97 -18.81 8.56
CA SER A 239 -4.81 -18.94 7.37
C SER A 239 -5.67 -17.69 7.11
N PHE A 240 -6.22 -17.09 8.16
CA PHE A 240 -6.98 -15.85 8.04
C PHE A 240 -6.10 -14.73 7.46
N VAL A 241 -4.88 -14.52 7.98
CA VAL A 241 -4.02 -13.47 7.47
C VAL A 241 -3.50 -13.75 6.06
N ALA A 242 -3.29 -15.01 5.68
CA ALA A 242 -2.93 -15.35 4.30
C ALA A 242 -4.03 -14.92 3.31
N VAL A 243 -5.30 -15.17 3.65
CA VAL A 243 -6.45 -14.71 2.85
C VAL A 243 -6.60 -13.19 2.91
N ALA A 244 -6.44 -12.59 4.09
CA ALA A 244 -6.55 -11.14 4.26
C ALA A 244 -5.51 -10.40 3.43
N ILE A 245 -4.24 -10.82 3.50
CA ILE A 245 -3.16 -10.17 2.75
C ILE A 245 -3.33 -10.39 1.24
N PHE A 246 -3.85 -11.56 0.82
CA PHE A 246 -4.19 -11.76 -0.59
C PHE A 246 -5.18 -10.69 -1.06
N LEU A 247 -6.25 -10.45 -0.33
CA LEU A 247 -7.27 -9.48 -0.72
C LEU A 247 -6.76 -8.03 -0.60
N PHE A 248 -6.09 -7.65 0.48
CA PHE A 248 -5.52 -6.30 0.63
C PHE A 248 -4.47 -5.99 -0.42
N ALA A 249 -3.47 -6.85 -0.57
CA ALA A 249 -2.40 -6.62 -1.53
C ALA A 249 -2.89 -6.72 -2.99
N PHE A 250 -3.90 -7.56 -3.26
CA PHE A 250 -4.51 -7.61 -4.59
C PHE A 250 -5.29 -6.34 -4.93
N THR A 251 -6.03 -5.76 -3.97
CA THR A 251 -6.67 -4.44 -4.19
C THR A 251 -5.64 -3.34 -4.41
N SER A 252 -4.49 -3.42 -3.71
CA SER A 252 -3.37 -2.49 -3.92
C SER A 252 -2.76 -2.63 -5.32
N ILE A 253 -2.56 -3.86 -5.84
CA ILE A 253 -2.09 -4.07 -7.23
C ILE A 253 -2.99 -3.35 -8.23
N VAL A 254 -4.29 -3.49 -8.05
CA VAL A 254 -5.28 -2.89 -8.96
C VAL A 254 -5.35 -1.37 -8.81
N GLY A 255 -5.23 -0.86 -7.58
CA GLY A 255 -5.16 0.58 -7.28
C GLY A 255 -3.89 1.23 -7.85
N ASN A 256 -2.75 0.62 -7.62
CA ASN A 256 -1.44 1.07 -8.13
C ASN A 256 -1.43 1.14 -9.66
N TYR A 257 -2.03 0.15 -10.33
CA TYR A 257 -2.22 0.21 -11.78
C TYR A 257 -3.00 1.45 -12.18
N TYR A 258 -4.09 1.78 -11.48
CA TYR A 258 -4.92 2.94 -11.80
C TYR A 258 -4.14 4.26 -11.69
N TYR A 259 -3.29 4.40 -10.66
CA TYR A 259 -2.41 5.58 -10.55
C TYR A 259 -1.53 5.74 -11.79
N GLY A 260 -0.90 4.66 -12.22
CA GLY A 260 -0.10 4.68 -13.44
C GLY A 260 -0.93 4.91 -14.72
N GLU A 261 -2.09 4.25 -14.87
CA GLU A 261 -2.97 4.44 -16.03
C GLU A 261 -3.39 5.90 -16.20
N THR A 262 -3.80 6.57 -15.11
CA THR A 262 -4.20 7.97 -15.13
C THR A 262 -3.06 8.88 -15.60
N ASN A 263 -1.85 8.59 -15.16
CA ASN A 263 -0.67 9.37 -15.54
C ASN A 263 -0.17 9.04 -16.96
N ILE A 264 -0.28 7.81 -17.43
CA ILE A 264 -0.05 7.48 -18.84
C ILE A 264 -1.08 8.19 -19.73
N GLN A 265 -2.34 8.22 -19.33
CA GLN A 265 -3.41 8.94 -20.07
C GLN A 265 -3.20 10.46 -20.07
N PHE A 266 -2.56 11.03 -19.04
CA PHE A 266 -2.14 12.43 -19.03
C PHE A 266 -1.09 12.72 -20.13
N ILE A 267 -0.16 11.79 -20.35
CA ILE A 267 0.91 11.92 -21.36
C ILE A 267 0.36 11.64 -22.75
N THR A 268 -0.42 10.55 -22.92
CA THR A 268 -0.91 10.11 -24.24
C THR A 268 -2.23 9.37 -24.16
N GLN A 269 -3.13 9.63 -25.11
CA GLN A 269 -4.42 8.96 -25.25
C GLN A 269 -4.36 7.72 -26.18
N ARG A 270 -3.17 7.31 -26.61
CA ARG A 270 -3.00 6.19 -27.58
C ARG A 270 -3.28 4.86 -26.89
N LYS A 271 -4.27 4.11 -27.36
CA LYS A 271 -4.68 2.82 -26.81
C LYS A 271 -3.56 1.77 -26.76
N TRP A 272 -2.67 1.75 -27.76
CA TRP A 272 -1.58 0.78 -27.77
C TRP A 272 -0.59 1.01 -26.63
N VAL A 273 -0.31 2.27 -26.24
CA VAL A 273 0.57 2.59 -25.10
C VAL A 273 -0.03 2.07 -23.79
N LEU A 274 -1.33 2.25 -23.60
CA LEU A 274 -2.04 1.70 -22.42
C LEU A 274 -1.98 0.17 -22.40
N ASN A 275 -2.13 -0.50 -23.55
CA ASN A 275 -2.05 -1.95 -23.60
C ASN A 275 -0.64 -2.47 -23.32
N VAL A 276 0.40 -1.78 -23.81
CA VAL A 276 1.80 -2.10 -23.45
C VAL A 276 2.03 -1.92 -21.95
N TYR A 277 1.51 -0.84 -21.38
CA TYR A 277 1.61 -0.60 -19.95
C TYR A 277 0.90 -1.70 -19.11
N ARG A 278 -0.30 -2.13 -19.51
CA ARG A 278 -1.02 -3.26 -18.88
C ARG A 278 -0.21 -4.55 -18.88
N LEU A 279 0.42 -4.85 -20.03
CA LEU A 279 1.29 -6.03 -20.14
C LEU A 279 2.54 -5.88 -19.26
N ALA A 280 3.15 -4.69 -19.19
CA ALA A 280 4.29 -4.42 -18.33
C ALA A 280 3.92 -4.59 -16.84
N VAL A 281 2.76 -4.10 -16.41
CA VAL A 281 2.25 -4.32 -15.05
C VAL A 281 2.04 -5.81 -14.77
N GLY A 282 1.40 -6.55 -15.68
CA GLY A 282 1.23 -7.99 -15.54
C GLY A 282 2.57 -8.74 -15.45
N ALA A 283 3.55 -8.36 -16.25
CA ALA A 283 4.90 -8.92 -16.18
C ALA A 283 5.57 -8.63 -14.82
N MET A 284 5.44 -7.41 -14.29
CA MET A 284 6.00 -7.05 -12.99
C MET A 284 5.31 -7.75 -11.82
N VAL A 285 4.01 -8.01 -11.90
CA VAL A 285 3.29 -8.85 -10.94
C VAL A 285 3.87 -10.27 -10.94
N MET A 286 4.13 -10.85 -12.12
CA MET A 286 4.75 -12.18 -12.22
C MET A 286 6.19 -12.19 -11.69
N ILE A 287 7.00 -11.21 -12.11
CA ILE A 287 8.40 -11.08 -11.67
C ILE A 287 8.44 -10.90 -10.13
N GLY A 288 7.61 -10.01 -9.59
CA GLY A 288 7.55 -9.77 -8.15
C GLY A 288 7.23 -11.04 -7.35
N ALA A 289 6.27 -11.84 -7.80
CA ALA A 289 5.86 -13.07 -7.13
C ALA A 289 7.00 -14.11 -7.00
N VAL A 290 7.94 -14.14 -7.96
CA VAL A 290 9.06 -15.10 -7.97
C VAL A 290 10.39 -14.50 -7.53
N SER A 291 10.46 -13.20 -7.30
CA SER A 291 11.68 -12.48 -6.90
C SER A 291 11.97 -12.62 -5.41
N GLN A 292 13.23 -12.35 -5.03
CA GLN A 292 13.63 -12.24 -3.63
C GLN A 292 13.08 -10.96 -2.99
N LEU A 293 12.74 -11.04 -1.71
CA LEU A 293 12.14 -9.94 -0.95
C LEU A 293 13.01 -8.66 -0.98
N ASP A 294 14.31 -8.80 -0.78
CA ASP A 294 15.26 -7.67 -0.76
C ASP A 294 15.30 -6.93 -2.09
N PHE A 295 15.19 -7.66 -3.22
CA PHE A 295 15.19 -7.06 -4.54
C PHE A 295 13.94 -6.18 -4.77
N VAL A 296 12.75 -6.70 -4.43
CA VAL A 296 11.51 -5.94 -4.64
C VAL A 296 11.43 -4.71 -3.74
N TRP A 297 11.93 -4.81 -2.50
CA TRP A 297 12.00 -3.66 -1.59
C TRP A 297 13.05 -2.63 -2.01
N ALA A 298 14.22 -3.06 -2.47
CA ALA A 298 15.24 -2.14 -3.00
C ALA A 298 14.71 -1.36 -4.21
N LEU A 299 13.99 -2.04 -5.12
CA LEU A 299 13.36 -1.40 -6.27
C LEU A 299 12.30 -0.37 -5.82
N ALA A 300 11.47 -0.72 -4.86
CA ALA A 300 10.45 0.18 -4.31
C ALA A 300 11.09 1.41 -3.63
N ASP A 301 12.09 1.21 -2.78
CA ASP A 301 12.78 2.30 -2.07
C ASP A 301 13.48 3.28 -3.04
N ILE A 302 14.13 2.77 -4.10
CA ILE A 302 14.77 3.61 -5.12
C ILE A 302 13.74 4.44 -5.89
N THR A 303 12.66 3.80 -6.36
CA THR A 303 11.66 4.49 -7.15
C THR A 303 10.85 5.48 -6.33
N MET A 304 10.56 5.18 -5.05
CA MET A 304 9.97 6.09 -4.08
C MET A 304 10.86 7.32 -3.86
N GLY A 305 12.15 7.11 -3.61
CA GLY A 305 13.11 8.21 -3.40
C GLY A 305 13.32 9.11 -4.61
N LEU A 306 13.06 8.62 -5.84
CA LEU A 306 13.08 9.44 -7.05
C LEU A 306 11.80 10.26 -7.24
N MET A 307 10.69 9.83 -6.63
CA MET A 307 9.37 10.45 -6.77
C MET A 307 9.11 11.52 -5.69
N THR A 308 9.62 11.30 -4.48
CA THR A 308 9.51 12.24 -3.33
C THR A 308 10.61 13.29 -3.32
#